data_a497031399866a09864c09d732a52274
#
_entry.id   a497031399866a09864c09d732a52274
#
_cell.length_a   1.000
_cell.length_b   1.000
_cell.length_c   1.000
_cell.angle_alpha   90.00
_cell.angle_beta   90.00
_cell.angle_gamma   90.00
#
_symmetry.space_group_name_H-M   'P 1'
#
loop_
_entity.id
_entity.type
_entity.pdbx_description
1 polymer ?
#
loop_
_entity_poly.entity_id
_entity_poly.type
_entity_poly.pdbx_seq_one_letter_code
_entity_poly.pdbx_strand_id
1 'polypeptide(L)'
;MTSRKSPQDLRSHRWLGTDDMRSFGHRSRLRGIGYDGEDWTGKPVIGIINTWSEINPCHAHLRSRAENVKRGVLQAGGFPIELPAMSLAETFVKPTTMMYRNFLAMETEELLRSHPIDGAVLMGGCDKTTPGLLMGATSMGLPAIYVPAGPMLRGNWKGEYLGSGSDVWKYWTEKRAGNISDDEWNEIEGGIARSFGTCMVMGTAATMMAIAEALGMSLPGASSIPAADSNHPRMCGVAGRRIVDMVWEDLTPAKILTPAAFDNAIKVHMAMGGSTNAIIHVVAMARRAGIPVDMERFDKLSREVPVLANVRPSGKYLMEDFFYAGGLRALMQNLREKLDLSCLTVTGKSMGENIEGAKVHIPDVIHSLNDPVYAEGATAVLKGNLAPNGCVIKPAAADKRFLKHRGKAIAFEDYNHMMREIDRDDLDVTADHILVLKSAGPKGGPGMPEWGMLPIPKRLLAQGVRDMIRISDGRMSGTSYGACILHVAPESFVGGPLALVQTGDEIEIDVDKRSIHLHVSDAELAKRKAAWKAPAPKYPRGYGALFSDHIGQADQGCDFDFLQGTAKIPEPEIH
;
A
#
# COMPACT_ATOMS: atom_id res chain seq x y z
N MET A 1 -21.61 6.88 27.47
CA MET A 1 -22.40 6.41 26.30
C MET A 1 -22.71 7.65 25.48
N THR A 2 -22.14 7.81 24.30
CA THR A 2 -22.55 8.86 23.36
C THR A 2 -24.00 8.54 22.94
N SER A 3 -24.90 9.52 22.94
CA SER A 3 -26.27 9.34 22.51
C SER A 3 -26.28 8.89 21.04
N ARG A 4 -27.04 7.86 20.73
CA ARG A 4 -27.25 7.39 19.35
C ARG A 4 -27.88 8.51 18.52
N LYS A 5 -27.41 8.75 17.29
CA LYS A 5 -27.98 9.74 16.38
C LYS A 5 -29.46 9.45 16.12
N SER A 6 -30.24 10.51 15.88
CA SER A 6 -31.60 10.46 15.38
C SER A 6 -31.63 10.66 13.86
N PRO A 7 -32.76 10.36 13.16
CA PRO A 7 -32.88 10.65 11.73
C PRO A 7 -32.63 12.11 11.33
N GLN A 8 -32.89 13.05 12.23
CA GLN A 8 -32.65 14.49 12.00
C GLN A 8 -31.16 14.86 12.07
N ASP A 9 -30.33 14.03 12.75
CA ASP A 9 -28.90 14.22 12.86
C ASP A 9 -28.13 13.65 11.66
N LEU A 10 -28.83 12.95 10.75
CA LEU A 10 -28.22 12.43 9.52
C LEU A 10 -27.82 13.58 8.60
N ARG A 11 -26.62 13.51 8.03
CA ARG A 11 -26.10 14.50 7.10
C ARG A 11 -27.00 14.58 5.85
N SER A 12 -27.48 13.42 5.37
CA SER A 12 -28.41 13.28 4.26
C SER A 12 -29.74 14.00 4.47
N HIS A 13 -30.13 14.27 5.73
CA HIS A 13 -31.35 15.00 6.07
C HIS A 13 -31.40 16.41 5.43
N ARG A 14 -30.25 17.07 5.25
CA ARG A 14 -30.13 18.37 4.57
C ARG A 14 -30.56 18.33 3.11
N TRP A 15 -30.52 17.19 2.44
CA TRP A 15 -30.94 16.98 1.05
C TRP A 15 -32.32 16.37 0.93
N LEU A 16 -32.68 15.47 1.83
CA LEU A 16 -33.83 14.59 1.66
C LEU A 16 -34.94 14.79 2.71
N GLY A 17 -34.58 15.33 3.89
CA GLY A 17 -35.47 15.35 5.05
C GLY A 17 -36.25 16.66 5.27
N THR A 18 -35.85 17.76 4.62
CA THR A 18 -36.49 19.08 4.81
C THR A 18 -37.72 19.24 3.92
N ASP A 19 -38.65 20.12 4.37
CA ASP A 19 -39.85 20.46 3.60
C ASP A 19 -39.64 21.79 2.84
N ASP A 20 -38.82 21.71 1.79
CA ASP A 20 -38.51 22.84 0.92
C ASP A 20 -38.40 22.41 -0.56
N MET A 21 -38.32 23.40 -1.45
CA MET A 21 -38.23 23.17 -2.89
C MET A 21 -36.98 22.36 -3.30
N ARG A 22 -35.88 22.51 -2.60
CA ARG A 22 -34.59 21.80 -2.92
C ARG A 22 -34.72 20.32 -2.60
N SER A 23 -35.15 19.98 -1.39
CA SER A 23 -35.42 18.61 -1.00
C SER A 23 -36.50 17.95 -1.84
N PHE A 24 -37.55 18.69 -2.22
CA PHE A 24 -38.54 18.23 -3.23
C PHE A 24 -37.81 17.87 -4.54
N GLY A 25 -36.94 18.76 -5.02
CA GLY A 25 -36.14 18.53 -6.22
C GLY A 25 -35.29 17.24 -6.14
N HIS A 26 -34.58 17.02 -5.04
CA HIS A 26 -33.77 15.83 -4.81
C HIS A 26 -34.62 14.56 -4.75
N ARG A 27 -35.66 14.55 -3.95
CA ARG A 27 -36.57 13.40 -3.82
C ARG A 27 -37.25 13.03 -5.15
N SER A 28 -37.67 14.05 -5.92
CA SER A 28 -38.32 13.80 -7.23
C SER A 28 -37.34 13.14 -8.22
N ARG A 29 -36.01 13.44 -8.18
CA ARG A 29 -35.01 12.80 -9.04
C ARG A 29 -34.72 11.38 -8.60
N LEU A 30 -34.64 11.10 -7.30
CA LEU A 30 -34.55 9.73 -6.80
C LEU A 30 -35.75 8.86 -7.26
N ARG A 31 -36.97 9.41 -7.24
CA ARG A 31 -38.15 8.71 -7.80
C ARG A 31 -38.00 8.46 -9.30
N GLY A 32 -37.46 9.43 -10.05
CA GLY A 32 -37.21 9.29 -11.48
C GLY A 32 -36.23 8.18 -11.88
N ILE A 33 -35.40 7.72 -10.96
CA ILE A 33 -34.47 6.58 -11.15
C ILE A 33 -34.90 5.31 -10.42
N GLY A 34 -36.16 5.29 -9.90
CA GLY A 34 -36.80 4.07 -9.41
C GLY A 34 -36.83 3.85 -7.90
N TYR A 35 -36.40 4.84 -7.09
CA TYR A 35 -36.53 4.79 -5.63
C TYR A 35 -37.82 5.45 -5.15
N ASP A 36 -38.28 5.10 -3.96
CA ASP A 36 -39.42 5.76 -3.33
C ASP A 36 -39.08 6.29 -1.93
N GLY A 37 -39.99 7.04 -1.32
CA GLY A 37 -39.83 7.63 0.00
C GLY A 37 -39.49 6.62 1.09
N GLU A 38 -39.97 5.41 0.99
CA GLU A 38 -39.66 4.31 1.91
C GLU A 38 -38.19 3.88 1.86
N ASP A 39 -37.48 4.15 0.75
CA ASP A 39 -36.06 3.76 0.63
C ASP A 39 -35.13 4.62 1.48
N TRP A 40 -35.42 5.93 1.60
CA TRP A 40 -34.51 6.89 2.26
C TRP A 40 -35.06 7.54 3.54
N THR A 41 -36.37 7.61 3.73
CA THR A 41 -36.94 8.39 4.85
C THR A 41 -36.51 7.84 6.20
N GLY A 42 -35.76 8.66 6.95
CA GLY A 42 -35.26 8.30 8.28
C GLY A 42 -34.18 7.23 8.29
N LYS A 43 -33.58 6.91 7.14
CA LYS A 43 -32.55 5.90 6.99
C LYS A 43 -31.20 6.54 6.65
N PRO A 44 -30.07 6.01 7.16
CA PRO A 44 -28.75 6.45 6.76
C PRO A 44 -28.49 6.16 5.29
N VAL A 45 -28.00 7.14 4.55
CA VAL A 45 -27.55 6.97 3.17
C VAL A 45 -26.09 6.51 3.18
N ILE A 46 -25.86 5.31 2.65
CA ILE A 46 -24.54 4.68 2.62
C ILE A 46 -23.94 4.76 1.22
N GLY A 47 -22.87 5.53 1.08
CA GLY A 47 -22.08 5.59 -0.15
C GLY A 47 -21.21 4.34 -0.28
N ILE A 48 -21.32 3.61 -1.39
CA ILE A 48 -20.44 2.51 -1.73
C ILE A 48 -19.45 3.03 -2.75
N ILE A 49 -18.25 3.41 -2.29
CA ILE A 49 -17.15 3.87 -3.15
C ILE A 49 -16.53 2.64 -3.79
N ASN A 50 -16.86 2.40 -5.04
CA ASN A 50 -16.49 1.19 -5.76
C ASN A 50 -15.44 1.47 -6.84
N THR A 51 -14.25 0.91 -6.68
CA THR A 51 -13.13 1.02 -7.63
C THR A 51 -13.12 -0.13 -8.66
N TRP A 52 -14.26 -0.71 -8.97
CA TRP A 52 -14.40 -1.74 -9.98
C TRP A 52 -13.96 -1.27 -11.36
N SER A 53 -13.34 -2.18 -12.13
CA SER A 53 -13.05 -1.98 -13.55
C SER A 53 -12.78 -3.32 -14.22
N GLU A 54 -13.13 -3.45 -15.51
CA GLU A 54 -12.81 -4.63 -16.32
C GLU A 54 -11.32 -4.80 -16.58
N ILE A 55 -10.57 -3.70 -16.64
CA ILE A 55 -9.12 -3.73 -16.87
C ILE A 55 -8.31 -3.92 -15.59
N ASN A 56 -8.95 -3.99 -14.43
CA ASN A 56 -8.25 -4.19 -13.16
C ASN A 56 -8.51 -5.60 -12.60
N PRO A 57 -7.60 -6.54 -12.77
CA PRO A 57 -7.79 -7.92 -12.27
C PRO A 57 -7.94 -7.98 -10.76
N CYS A 58 -7.36 -7.03 -10.01
CA CYS A 58 -7.54 -6.93 -8.57
C CYS A 58 -8.97 -6.57 -8.18
N HIS A 59 -9.73 -5.88 -9.04
CA HIS A 59 -11.04 -5.30 -8.73
C HIS A 59 -12.18 -5.83 -9.61
N ALA A 60 -11.92 -6.71 -10.58
CA ALA A 60 -12.91 -7.20 -11.55
C ALA A 60 -14.17 -7.80 -10.90
N HIS A 61 -14.05 -8.38 -9.71
CA HIS A 61 -15.16 -8.95 -8.94
C HIS A 61 -15.92 -7.94 -8.08
N LEU A 62 -15.41 -6.72 -7.86
CA LEU A 62 -16.01 -5.76 -6.94
C LEU A 62 -17.40 -5.31 -7.36
N ARG A 63 -17.73 -5.33 -8.67
CA ARG A 63 -19.09 -5.08 -9.16
C ARG A 63 -20.11 -6.03 -8.51
N SER A 64 -19.83 -7.33 -8.52
CA SER A 64 -20.71 -8.32 -7.88
C SER A 64 -20.67 -8.25 -6.35
N ARG A 65 -19.56 -7.81 -5.78
CA ARG A 65 -19.42 -7.64 -4.32
C ARG A 65 -20.17 -6.43 -3.79
N ALA A 66 -20.33 -5.38 -4.58
CA ALA A 66 -21.16 -4.24 -4.24
C ALA A 66 -22.62 -4.65 -3.98
N GLU A 67 -23.15 -5.61 -4.75
CA GLU A 67 -24.50 -6.15 -4.52
C GLU A 67 -24.61 -6.87 -3.15
N ASN A 68 -23.54 -7.54 -2.71
CA ASN A 68 -23.53 -8.14 -1.38
C ASN A 68 -23.48 -7.08 -0.27
N VAL A 69 -22.76 -5.98 -0.48
CA VAL A 69 -22.74 -4.82 0.45
C VAL A 69 -24.12 -4.17 0.50
N LYS A 70 -24.75 -3.87 -0.65
CA LYS A 70 -26.09 -3.28 -0.74
C LYS A 70 -27.13 -4.13 0.01
N ARG A 71 -27.08 -5.45 -0.18
CA ARG A 71 -27.94 -6.38 0.57
C ARG A 71 -27.77 -6.23 2.08
N GLY A 72 -26.51 -6.12 2.56
CA GLY A 72 -26.23 -5.91 3.98
C GLY A 72 -26.77 -4.58 4.50
N VAL A 73 -26.58 -3.49 3.76
CA VAL A 73 -27.08 -2.15 4.10
C VAL A 73 -28.61 -2.16 4.20
N LEU A 74 -29.31 -2.73 3.21
CA LEU A 74 -30.79 -2.83 3.21
C LEU A 74 -31.28 -3.66 4.40
N GLN A 75 -30.64 -4.80 4.71
CA GLN A 75 -30.99 -5.63 5.88
C GLN A 75 -30.88 -4.88 7.21
N ALA A 76 -29.96 -3.91 7.30
CA ALA A 76 -29.77 -3.10 8.50
C ALA A 76 -30.62 -1.82 8.52
N GLY A 77 -31.45 -1.60 7.51
CA GLY A 77 -32.33 -0.42 7.42
C GLY A 77 -31.62 0.84 6.92
N GLY A 78 -30.52 0.71 6.16
CA GLY A 78 -29.88 1.82 5.46
C GLY A 78 -30.30 1.91 3.99
N PHE A 79 -29.94 3.01 3.33
CA PHE A 79 -30.16 3.26 1.92
C PHE A 79 -28.81 3.25 1.17
N PRO A 80 -28.49 2.21 0.37
CA PRO A 80 -27.21 2.10 -0.31
C PRO A 80 -27.22 2.83 -1.65
N ILE A 81 -26.20 3.66 -1.89
CA ILE A 81 -25.92 4.33 -3.17
C ILE A 81 -24.50 3.98 -3.62
N GLU A 82 -24.36 3.38 -4.78
CA GLU A 82 -23.06 3.07 -5.35
C GLU A 82 -22.49 4.29 -6.11
N LEU A 83 -21.26 4.65 -5.77
CA LEU A 83 -20.51 5.73 -6.40
C LEU A 83 -19.23 5.14 -7.03
N PRO A 84 -19.09 5.18 -8.37
CA PRO A 84 -17.89 4.70 -9.03
C PRO A 84 -16.73 5.64 -8.72
N ALA A 85 -15.55 5.06 -8.49
CA ALA A 85 -14.31 5.78 -8.27
C ALA A 85 -13.19 5.20 -9.13
N MET A 86 -12.12 5.97 -9.32
CA MET A 86 -10.99 5.59 -10.15
C MET A 86 -10.41 4.23 -9.75
N SER A 87 -10.25 3.34 -10.73
CA SER A 87 -9.65 2.02 -10.55
C SER A 87 -8.16 2.03 -10.89
N LEU A 88 -7.32 1.79 -9.90
CA LEU A 88 -5.86 1.86 -10.03
C LEU A 88 -5.25 0.46 -10.13
N ALA A 89 -5.09 -0.05 -11.37
CA ALA A 89 -4.43 -1.33 -11.64
C ALA A 89 -2.93 -1.14 -11.85
N GLU A 90 -2.08 -1.55 -10.91
CA GLU A 90 -0.61 -1.34 -10.99
C GLU A 90 0.00 -1.94 -12.27
N THR A 91 -0.54 -3.05 -12.76
CA THR A 91 -0.05 -3.69 -13.98
C THR A 91 -0.34 -2.88 -15.26
N PHE A 92 -1.43 -2.10 -15.30
CA PHE A 92 -1.90 -1.43 -16.52
C PHE A 92 -1.78 0.10 -16.48
N VAL A 93 -1.97 0.72 -15.32
CA VAL A 93 -1.90 2.20 -15.20
C VAL A 93 -0.45 2.68 -15.31
N LYS A 94 -0.19 3.59 -16.26
CA LYS A 94 1.13 4.16 -16.51
C LYS A 94 1.12 5.68 -16.33
N PRO A 95 2.22 6.28 -15.89
CA PRO A 95 3.53 5.68 -15.58
C PRO A 95 3.49 4.77 -14.36
N THR A 96 2.59 4.98 -13.41
CA THR A 96 2.38 4.20 -12.18
C THR A 96 1.09 4.61 -11.49
N THR A 97 0.44 3.70 -10.77
CA THR A 97 -0.73 4.02 -9.95
C THR A 97 -0.41 5.00 -8.82
N MET A 98 0.84 5.08 -8.39
CA MET A 98 1.25 6.02 -7.32
C MET A 98 1.06 7.48 -7.74
N MET A 99 1.21 7.81 -9.00
CA MET A 99 0.91 9.14 -9.52
C MET A 99 -0.56 9.53 -9.26
N TYR A 100 -1.46 8.55 -9.27
CA TYR A 100 -2.91 8.78 -9.14
C TYR A 100 -3.47 8.48 -7.74
N ARG A 101 -2.66 8.01 -6.77
CA ARG A 101 -3.12 7.72 -5.40
C ARG A 101 -3.76 8.94 -4.73
N ASN A 102 -3.12 10.10 -4.84
CA ASN A 102 -3.62 11.34 -4.24
C ASN A 102 -4.85 11.86 -4.98
N PHE A 103 -4.93 11.63 -6.30
CA PHE A 103 -6.13 11.94 -7.08
C PHE A 103 -7.33 11.12 -6.61
N LEU A 104 -7.17 9.80 -6.44
CA LEU A 104 -8.21 8.94 -5.87
C LEU A 104 -8.60 9.35 -4.45
N ALA A 105 -7.63 9.82 -3.64
CA ALA A 105 -7.92 10.32 -2.30
C ALA A 105 -8.79 11.58 -2.33
N MET A 106 -8.49 12.53 -3.21
CA MET A 106 -9.34 13.72 -3.45
C MET A 106 -10.71 13.33 -3.98
N GLU A 107 -10.76 12.45 -4.99
CA GLU A 107 -12.01 11.96 -5.55
C GLU A 107 -12.89 11.31 -4.47
N THR A 108 -12.32 10.46 -3.63
CA THR A 108 -13.06 9.80 -2.52
C THR A 108 -13.60 10.83 -1.54
N GLU A 109 -12.80 11.81 -1.13
CA GLU A 109 -13.22 12.87 -0.23
C GLU A 109 -14.38 13.68 -0.84
N GLU A 110 -14.27 14.09 -2.10
CA GLU A 110 -15.26 14.94 -2.76
C GLU A 110 -16.53 14.17 -3.15
N LEU A 111 -16.45 12.90 -3.52
CA LEU A 111 -17.63 12.05 -3.70
C LEU A 111 -18.45 11.96 -2.40
N LEU A 112 -17.78 11.80 -1.25
CA LEU A 112 -18.44 11.75 0.04
C LEU A 112 -18.98 13.12 0.48
N ARG A 113 -18.27 14.22 0.15
CA ARG A 113 -18.65 15.58 0.53
C ARG A 113 -19.81 16.11 -0.29
N SER A 114 -19.77 15.92 -1.61
CA SER A 114 -20.74 16.52 -2.55
C SER A 114 -22.09 15.81 -2.62
N HIS A 115 -22.20 14.59 -2.09
CA HIS A 115 -23.43 13.79 -2.11
C HIS A 115 -24.06 13.65 -0.72
N PRO A 116 -25.36 13.28 -0.64
CA PRO A 116 -26.09 13.11 0.62
C PRO A 116 -25.69 11.83 1.37
N ILE A 117 -24.41 11.67 1.70
CA ILE A 117 -23.86 10.45 2.30
C ILE A 117 -23.68 10.62 3.81
N ASP A 118 -24.11 9.64 4.60
CA ASP A 118 -23.96 9.59 6.06
C ASP A 118 -22.82 8.69 6.51
N GLY A 119 -22.46 7.69 5.68
CA GLY A 119 -21.37 6.77 5.93
C GLY A 119 -20.92 6.06 4.66
N ALA A 120 -19.73 5.48 4.65
CA ALA A 120 -19.13 4.93 3.44
C ALA A 120 -18.63 3.49 3.60
N VAL A 121 -18.84 2.68 2.56
CA VAL A 121 -18.12 1.43 2.33
C VAL A 121 -17.09 1.67 1.23
N LEU A 122 -15.82 1.47 1.54
CA LEU A 122 -14.69 1.71 0.65
C LEU A 122 -14.24 0.36 0.06
N MET A 123 -14.44 0.15 -1.24
CA MET A 123 -14.16 -1.13 -1.90
C MET A 123 -12.93 -1.02 -2.79
N GLY A 124 -11.88 -1.76 -2.47
CA GLY A 124 -10.63 -1.77 -3.24
C GLY A 124 -9.59 -2.74 -2.68
N GLY A 125 -8.44 -2.86 -3.33
CA GLY A 125 -7.43 -3.82 -2.87
C GLY A 125 -6.07 -3.72 -3.56
N CYS A 126 -5.96 -3.04 -4.71
CA CYS A 126 -4.67 -2.88 -5.37
C CYS A 126 -3.78 -1.88 -4.60
N ASP A 127 -2.49 -1.93 -4.86
CA ASP A 127 -1.40 -1.29 -4.10
C ASP A 127 -1.68 0.13 -3.59
N LYS A 128 -2.22 1.00 -4.44
CA LYS A 128 -2.43 2.42 -4.15
C LYS A 128 -3.91 2.76 -3.92
N THR A 129 -4.80 1.82 -4.26
CA THR A 129 -6.24 2.00 -4.07
C THR A 129 -6.60 2.01 -2.59
N THR A 130 -6.09 1.04 -1.82
CA THR A 130 -6.34 0.96 -0.37
C THR A 130 -5.94 2.26 0.35
N PRO A 131 -4.68 2.75 0.24
CA PRO A 131 -4.32 3.99 0.91
C PRO A 131 -5.06 5.20 0.35
N GLY A 132 -5.32 5.29 -0.96
CA GLY A 132 -6.08 6.39 -1.55
C GLY A 132 -7.49 6.53 -0.96
N LEU A 133 -8.22 5.42 -0.90
CA LEU A 133 -9.56 5.38 -0.31
C LEU A 133 -9.55 5.76 1.19
N LEU A 134 -8.62 5.21 1.97
CA LEU A 134 -8.50 5.51 3.40
C LEU A 134 -8.09 6.96 3.67
N MET A 135 -7.18 7.52 2.86
CA MET A 135 -6.80 8.93 2.94
C MET A 135 -8.00 9.86 2.69
N GLY A 136 -8.78 9.61 1.63
CA GLY A 136 -9.96 10.41 1.31
C GLY A 136 -11.05 10.31 2.38
N ALA A 137 -11.34 9.10 2.87
CA ALA A 137 -12.32 8.89 3.94
C ALA A 137 -11.89 9.53 5.27
N THR A 138 -10.58 9.50 5.58
CA THR A 138 -10.01 10.16 6.77
C THR A 138 -10.18 11.69 6.68
N SER A 139 -9.89 12.29 5.52
CA SER A 139 -10.07 13.72 5.28
C SER A 139 -11.53 14.16 5.38
N MET A 140 -12.46 13.36 4.85
CA MET A 140 -13.91 13.66 4.96
C MET A 140 -14.45 13.47 6.36
N GLY A 141 -14.00 12.45 7.10
CA GLY A 141 -14.36 12.22 8.50
C GLY A 141 -15.73 11.62 8.76
N LEU A 142 -16.45 11.11 7.76
CA LEU A 142 -17.68 10.32 7.94
C LEU A 142 -17.36 8.90 8.43
N PRO A 143 -18.31 8.21 9.12
CA PRO A 143 -18.17 6.79 9.39
C PRO A 143 -17.82 6.02 8.12
N ALA A 144 -16.75 5.23 8.17
CA ALA A 144 -16.26 4.51 7.01
C ALA A 144 -15.72 3.12 7.38
N ILE A 145 -16.03 2.13 6.54
CA ILE A 145 -15.51 0.77 6.66
C ILE A 145 -14.86 0.34 5.34
N TYR A 146 -13.67 -0.26 5.43
CA TYR A 146 -12.95 -0.74 4.26
C TYR A 146 -13.25 -2.22 3.99
N VAL A 147 -13.58 -2.54 2.74
CA VAL A 147 -13.80 -3.88 2.20
C VAL A 147 -12.67 -4.22 1.25
N PRO A 148 -11.72 -5.08 1.68
CA PRO A 148 -10.58 -5.48 0.86
C PRO A 148 -11.01 -6.36 -0.31
N ALA A 149 -10.33 -6.23 -1.46
CA ALA A 149 -10.58 -7.09 -2.63
C ALA A 149 -10.15 -8.55 -2.41
N GLY A 150 -9.21 -8.80 -1.52
CA GLY A 150 -8.67 -10.14 -1.23
C GLY A 150 -7.66 -10.63 -2.26
N PRO A 151 -6.76 -11.55 -1.88
CA PRO A 151 -5.77 -12.14 -2.79
C PRO A 151 -6.42 -13.11 -3.79
N MET A 152 -5.82 -13.24 -4.99
CA MET A 152 -6.19 -14.27 -5.95
C MET A 152 -5.76 -15.67 -5.46
N LEU A 153 -6.31 -16.71 -6.05
CA LEU A 153 -5.89 -18.09 -5.80
C LEU A 153 -4.44 -18.30 -6.27
N ARG A 154 -3.70 -19.14 -5.58
CA ARG A 154 -2.33 -19.51 -5.93
C ARG A 154 -2.23 -20.08 -7.35
N GLY A 155 -1.18 -19.68 -8.07
CA GLY A 155 -0.87 -20.21 -9.40
C GLY A 155 -0.35 -21.65 -9.34
N ASN A 156 -0.23 -22.28 -10.51
CA ASN A 156 0.35 -23.62 -10.63
C ASN A 156 1.05 -23.79 -11.98
N TRP A 157 2.24 -24.40 -11.95
CA TRP A 157 2.96 -24.82 -13.13
C TRP A 157 3.63 -26.18 -12.86
N LYS A 158 3.25 -27.22 -13.61
CA LYS A 158 3.78 -28.58 -13.48
C LYS A 158 3.74 -29.12 -12.03
N GLY A 159 2.71 -28.75 -11.26
CA GLY A 159 2.56 -29.14 -9.85
C GLY A 159 3.21 -28.19 -8.84
N GLU A 160 4.07 -27.28 -9.29
CA GLU A 160 4.66 -26.24 -8.44
C GLU A 160 3.70 -25.06 -8.24
N TYR A 161 3.61 -24.55 -6.99
CA TYR A 161 2.81 -23.37 -6.69
C TYR A 161 3.53 -22.09 -7.13
N LEU A 162 2.81 -21.25 -7.88
CA LEU A 162 3.29 -19.97 -8.37
C LEU A 162 2.65 -18.82 -7.59
N GLY A 163 3.49 -17.87 -7.17
CA GLY A 163 3.07 -16.59 -6.63
C GLY A 163 3.25 -15.48 -7.67
N SER A 164 2.21 -14.68 -7.91
CA SER A 164 2.30 -13.51 -8.77
C SER A 164 3.39 -12.56 -8.28
N GLY A 165 4.09 -11.93 -9.18
CA GLY A 165 5.21 -11.05 -8.87
C GLY A 165 6.49 -11.85 -8.52
N SER A 166 6.61 -12.43 -7.32
CA SER A 166 7.84 -13.12 -6.89
C SER A 166 8.32 -14.18 -7.88
N ASP A 167 7.41 -15.02 -8.38
CA ASP A 167 7.77 -16.05 -9.35
C ASP A 167 7.90 -15.53 -10.77
N VAL A 168 7.17 -14.47 -11.15
CA VAL A 168 7.44 -13.77 -12.42
C VAL A 168 8.88 -13.28 -12.47
N TRP A 169 9.36 -12.62 -11.39
CA TRP A 169 10.74 -12.12 -11.34
C TRP A 169 11.77 -13.26 -11.29
N LYS A 170 11.48 -14.33 -10.55
CA LYS A 170 12.31 -15.54 -10.50
C LYS A 170 12.46 -16.14 -11.89
N TYR A 171 11.37 -16.48 -12.54
CA TYR A 171 11.41 -17.16 -13.84
C TYR A 171 11.86 -16.24 -14.98
N TRP A 172 11.60 -14.94 -14.91
CA TRP A 172 12.19 -13.97 -15.83
C TRP A 172 13.72 -13.94 -15.72
N THR A 173 14.24 -13.98 -14.50
CA THR A 173 15.70 -14.07 -14.25
C THR A 173 16.28 -15.35 -14.85
N GLU A 174 15.62 -16.50 -14.65
CA GLU A 174 16.05 -17.78 -15.23
C GLU A 174 15.92 -17.79 -16.76
N LYS A 175 14.89 -17.15 -17.33
CA LYS A 175 14.76 -16.97 -18.78
C LYS A 175 15.90 -16.12 -19.35
N ARG A 176 16.25 -15.00 -18.69
CA ARG A 176 17.42 -14.17 -19.07
C ARG A 176 18.75 -14.92 -18.94
N ALA A 177 18.84 -15.85 -18.02
CA ALA A 177 20.01 -16.73 -17.86
C ALA A 177 20.04 -17.88 -18.89
N GLY A 178 18.98 -18.08 -19.67
CA GLY A 178 18.87 -19.15 -20.67
C GLY A 178 18.38 -20.50 -20.13
N ASN A 179 17.86 -20.54 -18.90
CA ASN A 179 17.42 -21.76 -18.22
C ASN A 179 15.93 -22.10 -18.43
N ILE A 180 15.15 -21.18 -19.02
CA ILE A 180 13.70 -21.32 -19.31
C ILE A 180 13.48 -21.08 -20.80
N SER A 181 12.84 -22.04 -21.49
CA SER A 181 12.44 -21.94 -22.89
C SER A 181 11.26 -20.99 -23.08
N ASP A 182 10.99 -20.60 -24.34
CA ASP A 182 9.82 -19.76 -24.67
C ASP A 182 8.50 -20.49 -24.40
N ASP A 183 8.43 -21.80 -24.66
CA ASP A 183 7.24 -22.62 -24.39
C ASP A 183 6.97 -22.70 -22.89
N GLU A 184 7.99 -22.97 -22.08
CA GLU A 184 7.85 -22.98 -20.61
C GLU A 184 7.45 -21.61 -20.06
N TRP A 185 7.98 -20.52 -20.65
CA TRP A 185 7.58 -19.18 -20.27
C TRP A 185 6.08 -18.93 -20.53
N ASN A 186 5.57 -19.37 -21.68
CA ASN A 186 4.15 -19.28 -22.02
C ASN A 186 3.27 -20.15 -21.09
N GLU A 187 3.72 -21.34 -20.70
CA GLU A 187 3.03 -22.18 -19.71
C GLU A 187 2.94 -21.47 -18.35
N ILE A 188 4.02 -20.83 -17.89
CA ILE A 188 4.06 -20.08 -16.63
C ILE A 188 3.10 -18.88 -16.71
N GLU A 189 3.08 -18.14 -17.82
CA GLU A 189 2.15 -17.02 -18.03
C GLU A 189 0.69 -17.47 -17.90
N GLY A 190 0.32 -18.60 -18.47
CA GLY A 190 -1.02 -19.18 -18.36
C GLY A 190 -1.36 -19.69 -16.96
N GLY A 191 -0.35 -20.12 -16.18
CA GLY A 191 -0.54 -20.77 -14.88
C GLY A 191 -0.49 -19.84 -13.68
N ILE A 192 0.02 -18.61 -13.83
CA ILE A 192 0.35 -17.77 -12.68
C ILE A 192 -0.86 -17.02 -12.08
N ALA A 193 -1.80 -16.57 -12.91
CA ALA A 193 -2.99 -15.83 -12.46
C ALA A 193 -4.26 -16.65 -12.73
N ARG A 194 -4.79 -17.31 -11.69
CA ARG A 194 -5.89 -18.28 -11.82
C ARG A 194 -7.25 -17.73 -11.43
N SER A 195 -7.33 -16.55 -10.87
CA SER A 195 -8.57 -15.88 -10.49
C SER A 195 -8.36 -14.37 -10.48
N PHE A 196 -9.46 -13.63 -10.38
CA PHE A 196 -9.40 -12.24 -9.94
C PHE A 196 -8.89 -12.14 -8.49
N GLY A 197 -8.54 -10.93 -8.08
CA GLY A 197 -7.99 -10.63 -6.77
C GLY A 197 -6.62 -9.96 -6.86
N THR A 198 -6.07 -9.56 -5.72
CA THR A 198 -4.74 -8.96 -5.65
C THR A 198 -3.65 -10.02 -5.77
N CYS A 199 -2.40 -9.60 -5.90
CA CYS A 199 -1.27 -10.54 -5.86
C CYS A 199 -1.37 -11.48 -4.65
N MET A 200 -1.09 -12.79 -4.87
CA MET A 200 -1.17 -13.85 -3.86
C MET A 200 0.10 -14.00 -3.02
N VAL A 201 0.96 -13.00 -3.01
CA VAL A 201 2.16 -12.90 -2.16
C VAL A 201 2.07 -11.68 -1.25
N MET A 202 2.93 -11.56 -0.24
CA MET A 202 2.99 -10.40 0.66
C MET A 202 3.65 -9.21 -0.04
N GLY A 203 3.03 -8.76 -1.15
CA GLY A 203 3.35 -7.53 -1.85
C GLY A 203 2.63 -6.34 -1.23
N THR A 204 2.64 -5.19 -1.92
CA THR A 204 2.07 -3.95 -1.40
C THR A 204 0.54 -4.05 -1.24
N ALA A 205 -0.17 -4.71 -2.14
CA ALA A 205 -1.61 -4.88 -2.04
C ALA A 205 -2.02 -5.66 -0.77
N ALA A 206 -1.46 -6.84 -0.54
CA ALA A 206 -1.72 -7.64 0.65
C ALA A 206 -1.31 -6.89 1.93
N THR A 207 -0.15 -6.23 1.91
CA THR A 207 0.34 -5.41 3.03
C THR A 207 -0.63 -4.29 3.38
N MET A 208 -1.12 -3.53 2.40
CA MET A 208 -2.02 -2.40 2.67
C MET A 208 -3.41 -2.85 3.13
N MET A 209 -3.94 -3.96 2.60
CA MET A 209 -5.19 -4.56 3.12
C MET A 209 -5.05 -4.98 4.59
N ALA A 210 -3.92 -5.61 4.94
CA ALA A 210 -3.63 -6.02 6.31
C ALA A 210 -3.41 -4.82 7.25
N ILE A 211 -2.75 -3.75 6.79
CA ILE A 211 -2.60 -2.48 7.52
C ILE A 211 -3.98 -1.85 7.78
N ALA A 212 -4.88 -1.83 6.80
CA ALA A 212 -6.24 -1.32 6.98
C ALA A 212 -7.00 -2.09 8.08
N GLU A 213 -6.82 -3.42 8.14
CA GLU A 213 -7.40 -4.25 9.21
C GLU A 213 -6.72 -3.98 10.56
N ALA A 214 -5.39 -3.90 10.61
CA ALA A 214 -4.64 -3.62 11.82
C ALA A 214 -4.89 -2.20 12.38
N LEU A 215 -5.19 -1.23 11.54
CA LEU A 215 -5.66 0.10 11.93
C LEU A 215 -7.09 0.06 12.52
N GLY A 216 -7.81 -1.05 12.39
CA GLY A 216 -9.19 -1.17 12.81
C GLY A 216 -10.22 -0.66 11.79
N MET A 217 -9.84 -0.35 10.55
CA MET A 217 -10.72 0.18 9.49
C MET A 217 -11.43 -0.89 8.66
N SER A 218 -11.13 -2.18 8.88
CA SER A 218 -11.76 -3.32 8.23
C SER A 218 -12.25 -4.36 9.24
N LEU A 219 -13.12 -5.26 8.79
CA LEU A 219 -13.58 -6.37 9.65
C LEU A 219 -12.42 -7.32 9.98
N PRO A 220 -12.41 -7.92 11.19
CA PRO A 220 -11.39 -8.88 11.59
C PRO A 220 -11.31 -10.09 10.66
N GLY A 221 -10.11 -10.36 10.12
CA GLY A 221 -9.83 -11.44 9.19
C GLY A 221 -10.14 -11.14 7.72
N ALA A 222 -10.74 -10.00 7.42
CA ALA A 222 -11.18 -9.65 6.07
C ALA A 222 -10.03 -9.57 5.05
N SER A 223 -8.89 -9.04 5.44
CA SER A 223 -7.75 -8.80 4.54
C SER A 223 -7.12 -10.09 3.99
N SER A 224 -7.32 -11.22 4.67
CA SER A 224 -6.74 -12.51 4.31
C SER A 224 -7.63 -13.38 3.43
N ILE A 225 -8.94 -13.06 3.33
CA ILE A 225 -9.91 -13.89 2.59
C ILE A 225 -9.60 -13.85 1.09
N PRO A 226 -9.35 -14.99 0.43
CA PRO A 226 -9.17 -15.00 -1.02
C PRO A 226 -10.40 -14.44 -1.75
N ALA A 227 -10.17 -13.66 -2.81
CA ALA A 227 -11.23 -12.98 -3.56
C ALA A 227 -12.30 -13.94 -4.12
N ALA A 228 -11.89 -15.17 -4.49
CA ALA A 228 -12.77 -16.20 -5.02
C ALA A 228 -13.43 -17.08 -3.95
N ASP A 229 -13.05 -16.93 -2.67
CA ASP A 229 -13.61 -17.72 -1.56
C ASP A 229 -15.03 -17.25 -1.22
N SER A 230 -15.91 -18.21 -0.84
CA SER A 230 -17.30 -17.91 -0.46
C SER A 230 -17.42 -17.08 0.83
N ASN A 231 -16.39 -16.99 1.64
CA ASN A 231 -16.33 -16.07 2.79
C ASN A 231 -16.25 -14.61 2.35
N HIS A 232 -15.72 -14.32 1.15
CA HIS A 232 -15.58 -12.94 0.67
C HIS A 232 -16.94 -12.24 0.47
N PRO A 233 -17.92 -12.77 -0.29
CA PRO A 233 -19.26 -12.17 -0.38
C PRO A 233 -20.01 -12.15 0.96
N ARG A 234 -19.76 -13.10 1.88
CA ARG A 234 -20.32 -13.07 3.24
C ARG A 234 -19.78 -11.89 4.04
N MET A 235 -18.47 -11.66 4.00
CA MET A 235 -17.80 -10.52 4.62
C MET A 235 -18.33 -9.19 4.09
N CYS A 236 -18.56 -9.06 2.77
CA CYS A 236 -19.17 -7.86 2.16
C CYS A 236 -20.55 -7.56 2.75
N GLY A 237 -21.40 -8.58 2.91
CA GLY A 237 -22.73 -8.41 3.54
C GLY A 237 -22.64 -8.01 5.02
N VAL A 238 -21.65 -8.53 5.77
CA VAL A 238 -21.41 -8.11 7.16
C VAL A 238 -20.95 -6.66 7.22
N ALA A 239 -20.04 -6.24 6.34
CA ALA A 239 -19.59 -4.85 6.26
C ALA A 239 -20.74 -3.89 5.95
N GLY A 240 -21.64 -4.29 5.01
CA GLY A 240 -22.83 -3.52 4.68
C GLY A 240 -23.79 -3.33 5.85
N ARG A 241 -23.99 -4.35 6.70
CA ARG A 241 -24.79 -4.18 7.93
C ARG A 241 -24.06 -3.27 8.93
N ARG A 242 -22.77 -3.50 9.13
CA ARG A 242 -22.01 -2.79 10.15
C ARG A 242 -21.90 -1.29 9.90
N ILE A 243 -21.74 -0.84 8.66
CA ILE A 243 -21.65 0.60 8.36
C ILE A 243 -22.93 1.36 8.78
N VAL A 244 -24.09 0.75 8.68
CA VAL A 244 -25.35 1.37 9.13
C VAL A 244 -25.32 1.61 10.64
N ASP A 245 -24.87 0.62 11.42
CA ASP A 245 -24.70 0.80 12.88
C ASP A 245 -23.67 1.87 13.20
N MET A 246 -22.54 1.89 12.47
CA MET A 246 -21.47 2.90 12.66
C MET A 246 -21.98 4.33 12.46
N VAL A 247 -22.91 4.56 11.51
CA VAL A 247 -23.54 5.88 11.33
C VAL A 247 -24.35 6.27 12.56
N TRP A 248 -25.17 5.37 13.10
CA TRP A 248 -25.96 5.62 14.30
C TRP A 248 -25.12 5.80 15.56
N GLU A 249 -23.97 5.12 15.65
CA GLU A 249 -22.98 5.23 16.74
C GLU A 249 -22.06 6.45 16.57
N ASP A 250 -22.12 7.14 15.44
CA ASP A 250 -21.16 8.20 15.05
C ASP A 250 -19.71 7.71 15.12
N LEU A 251 -19.46 6.46 14.71
CA LEU A 251 -18.14 5.85 14.74
C LEU A 251 -17.33 6.25 13.50
N THR A 252 -16.57 7.34 13.64
CA THR A 252 -15.79 7.97 12.57
C THR A 252 -14.32 7.51 12.56
N PRO A 253 -13.59 7.68 11.43
CA PRO A 253 -12.16 7.40 11.37
C PRO A 253 -11.34 8.09 12.47
N ALA A 254 -11.69 9.30 12.87
CA ALA A 254 -10.98 10.04 13.93
C ALA A 254 -11.06 9.36 15.31
N LYS A 255 -12.07 8.51 15.56
CA LYS A 255 -12.18 7.71 16.80
C LYS A 255 -11.37 6.43 16.76
N ILE A 256 -11.05 5.93 15.55
CA ILE A 256 -10.34 4.67 15.31
C ILE A 256 -8.85 4.91 15.07
N LEU A 257 -8.53 5.88 14.22
CA LEU A 257 -7.17 6.20 13.80
C LEU A 257 -6.46 7.03 14.89
N THR A 258 -5.83 6.33 15.82
CA THR A 258 -5.06 6.92 16.93
C THR A 258 -3.56 6.66 16.74
N PRO A 259 -2.66 7.38 17.45
CA PRO A 259 -1.24 7.06 17.44
C PRO A 259 -0.94 5.58 17.76
N ALA A 260 -1.66 5.00 18.72
CA ALA A 260 -1.53 3.59 19.09
C ALA A 260 -2.00 2.64 17.98
N ALA A 261 -3.08 2.99 17.25
CA ALA A 261 -3.53 2.20 16.10
C ALA A 261 -2.49 2.21 14.97
N PHE A 262 -1.83 3.34 14.70
CA PHE A 262 -0.72 3.40 13.74
C PHE A 262 0.49 2.58 14.21
N ASP A 263 0.83 2.58 15.49
CA ASP A 263 1.90 1.72 16.03
C ASP A 263 1.57 0.24 15.85
N ASN A 264 0.34 -0.16 16.15
CA ASN A 264 -0.12 -1.51 15.90
C ASN A 264 0.00 -1.89 14.42
N ALA A 265 -0.44 -1.02 13.53
CA ALA A 265 -0.37 -1.25 12.09
C ALA A 265 1.08 -1.38 11.59
N ILE A 266 2.01 -0.57 12.10
CA ILE A 266 3.44 -0.66 11.79
C ILE A 266 4.01 -1.99 12.34
N LYS A 267 3.72 -2.37 13.57
CA LYS A 267 4.17 -3.64 14.17
C LYS A 267 3.65 -4.84 13.40
N VAL A 268 2.38 -4.81 13.00
CA VAL A 268 1.78 -5.86 12.16
C VAL A 268 2.45 -5.90 10.78
N HIS A 269 2.69 -4.75 10.15
CA HIS A 269 3.47 -4.66 8.90
C HIS A 269 4.84 -5.32 9.03
N MET A 270 5.56 -5.06 10.12
CA MET A 270 6.87 -5.65 10.39
C MET A 270 6.77 -7.17 10.56
N ALA A 271 5.79 -7.65 11.33
CA ALA A 271 5.63 -9.08 11.62
C ALA A 271 5.19 -9.92 10.43
N MET A 272 4.44 -9.35 9.48
CA MET A 272 4.03 -10.11 8.28
C MET A 272 5.03 -10.06 7.14
N GLY A 273 6.21 -9.47 7.31
CA GLY A 273 7.16 -9.35 6.22
C GLY A 273 6.67 -8.41 5.11
N GLY A 274 6.01 -7.30 5.48
CA GLY A 274 5.32 -6.41 4.56
C GLY A 274 6.23 -5.67 3.57
N SER A 275 5.62 -5.03 2.58
CA SER A 275 6.28 -4.29 1.51
C SER A 275 6.90 -2.97 2.02
N THR A 276 8.09 -2.61 1.56
CA THR A 276 8.70 -1.30 1.80
C THR A 276 7.81 -0.14 1.34
N ASN A 277 7.03 -0.33 0.26
CA ASN A 277 6.13 0.69 -0.27
C ASN A 277 5.07 1.15 0.75
N ALA A 278 4.68 0.27 1.69
CA ALA A 278 3.69 0.58 2.72
C ALA A 278 4.12 1.72 3.64
N ILE A 279 5.42 1.93 3.84
CA ILE A 279 5.95 3.03 4.67
C ILE A 279 5.47 4.38 4.14
N ILE A 280 5.63 4.63 2.82
CA ILE A 280 5.16 5.86 2.18
C ILE A 280 3.66 6.06 2.40
N HIS A 281 2.87 4.98 2.29
CA HIS A 281 1.43 5.05 2.41
C HIS A 281 0.97 5.27 3.85
N VAL A 282 1.60 4.62 4.82
CA VAL A 282 1.28 4.79 6.25
C VAL A 282 1.62 6.20 6.73
N VAL A 283 2.77 6.76 6.29
CA VAL A 283 3.12 8.15 6.58
C VAL A 283 2.07 9.11 6.03
N ALA A 284 1.63 8.92 4.77
CA ALA A 284 0.59 9.76 4.17
C ALA A 284 -0.74 9.66 4.91
N MET A 285 -1.20 8.44 5.22
CA MET A 285 -2.44 8.20 5.96
C MET A 285 -2.41 8.84 7.36
N ALA A 286 -1.29 8.68 8.07
CA ALA A 286 -1.12 9.27 9.41
C ALA A 286 -1.17 10.80 9.37
N ARG A 287 -0.52 11.44 8.38
CA ARG A 287 -0.56 12.90 8.20
C ARG A 287 -1.97 13.41 7.91
N ARG A 288 -2.78 12.65 7.13
CA ARG A 288 -4.20 12.97 6.91
C ARG A 288 -5.02 12.87 8.20
N ALA A 289 -4.65 11.97 9.11
CA ALA A 289 -5.24 11.85 10.45
C ALA A 289 -4.67 12.86 11.46
N GLY A 290 -3.71 13.71 11.07
CA GLY A 290 -3.02 14.64 11.96
C GLY A 290 -2.05 13.97 12.95
N ILE A 291 -1.60 12.74 12.65
CA ILE A 291 -0.73 11.95 13.52
C ILE A 291 0.70 11.97 12.95
N PRO A 292 1.69 12.39 13.74
CA PRO A 292 3.08 12.38 13.29
C PRO A 292 3.62 10.94 13.28
N VAL A 293 3.94 10.46 12.08
CA VAL A 293 4.66 9.20 11.85
C VAL A 293 5.82 9.49 10.91
N ASP A 294 7.02 9.16 11.33
CA ASP A 294 8.26 9.37 10.60
C ASP A 294 9.06 8.07 10.43
N MET A 295 10.18 8.15 9.71
CA MET A 295 11.05 7.01 9.44
C MET A 295 11.69 6.45 10.73
N GLU A 296 11.94 7.29 11.74
CA GLU A 296 12.53 6.86 13.02
C GLU A 296 11.58 5.98 13.81
N ARG A 297 10.27 6.32 13.78
CA ARG A 297 9.24 5.50 14.40
C ARG A 297 9.15 4.12 13.75
N PHE A 298 9.26 4.04 12.42
CA PHE A 298 9.31 2.75 11.71
C PHE A 298 10.52 1.92 12.14
N ASP A 299 11.73 2.50 12.19
CA ASP A 299 12.94 1.76 12.59
C ASP A 299 12.86 1.29 14.05
N LYS A 300 12.38 2.15 14.94
CA LYS A 300 12.19 1.78 16.36
C LYS A 300 11.26 0.57 16.48
N LEU A 301 10.08 0.62 15.88
CA LEU A 301 9.08 -0.46 15.97
C LEU A 301 9.53 -1.72 15.24
N SER A 302 10.32 -1.60 14.18
CA SER A 302 10.95 -2.73 13.48
C SER A 302 11.89 -3.54 14.38
N ARG A 303 12.62 -2.90 15.28
CA ARG A 303 13.49 -3.59 16.24
C ARG A 303 12.74 -4.33 17.35
N GLU A 304 11.49 -3.95 17.58
CA GLU A 304 10.66 -4.53 18.66
C GLU A 304 9.93 -5.80 18.23
N VAL A 305 9.78 -6.06 16.94
CA VAL A 305 8.88 -7.08 16.39
C VAL A 305 9.58 -7.90 15.31
N PRO A 306 9.66 -9.23 15.46
CA PRO A 306 10.24 -10.11 14.44
C PRO A 306 9.27 -10.38 13.29
N VAL A 307 9.78 -10.87 12.15
CA VAL A 307 8.95 -11.42 11.08
C VAL A 307 8.42 -12.79 11.47
N LEU A 308 7.09 -12.94 11.47
CA LEU A 308 6.40 -14.18 11.82
C LEU A 308 5.75 -14.88 10.61
N ALA A 309 5.36 -14.14 9.57
CA ALA A 309 4.72 -14.74 8.40
C ALA A 309 5.76 -15.27 7.41
N ASN A 310 5.74 -16.58 7.19
CA ASN A 310 6.60 -17.27 6.23
C ASN A 310 5.99 -17.24 4.82
N VAL A 311 5.73 -16.02 4.32
CA VAL A 311 5.06 -15.77 3.04
C VAL A 311 6.02 -15.07 2.07
N ARG A 312 5.98 -15.46 0.78
CA ARG A 312 6.81 -14.84 -0.27
C ARG A 312 6.56 -13.32 -0.34
N PRO A 313 7.59 -12.51 -0.61
CA PRO A 313 8.96 -12.84 -1.03
C PRO A 313 9.92 -13.16 0.13
N SER A 314 9.59 -12.89 1.38
CA SER A 314 10.49 -13.13 2.53
C SER A 314 10.47 -14.57 3.03
N GLY A 315 9.52 -15.37 2.58
CA GLY A 315 9.31 -16.74 3.02
C GLY A 315 8.91 -17.68 1.86
N LYS A 316 8.27 -18.80 2.21
CA LYS A 316 8.00 -19.92 1.30
C LYS A 316 6.57 -19.94 0.77
N TYR A 317 5.59 -19.61 1.60
CA TYR A 317 4.17 -19.83 1.35
C TYR A 317 3.50 -18.65 0.62
N LEU A 318 2.20 -18.78 0.33
CA LEU A 318 1.38 -17.79 -0.37
C LEU A 318 0.24 -17.28 0.53
N MET A 319 -0.48 -16.26 0.10
CA MET A 319 -1.56 -15.65 0.89
C MET A 319 -2.74 -16.61 1.15
N GLU A 320 -3.00 -17.56 0.25
CA GLU A 320 -4.01 -18.61 0.45
C GLU A 320 -3.60 -19.54 1.61
N ASP A 321 -2.32 -19.91 1.70
CA ASP A 321 -1.79 -20.69 2.83
C ASP A 321 -1.87 -19.87 4.13
N PHE A 322 -1.59 -18.56 4.08
CA PHE A 322 -1.70 -17.67 5.21
C PHE A 322 -3.14 -17.58 5.73
N PHE A 323 -4.14 -17.50 4.83
CA PHE A 323 -5.54 -17.55 5.20
C PHE A 323 -5.90 -18.84 5.94
N TYR A 324 -5.52 -20.00 5.41
CA TYR A 324 -5.78 -21.29 6.06
C TYR A 324 -5.00 -21.49 7.37
N ALA A 325 -3.85 -20.83 7.51
CA ALA A 325 -3.08 -20.84 8.75
C ALA A 325 -3.73 -20.05 9.89
N GLY A 326 -4.81 -19.30 9.61
CA GLY A 326 -5.53 -18.47 10.57
C GLY A 326 -5.52 -16.98 10.23
N GLY A 327 -4.78 -16.59 9.19
CA GLY A 327 -4.73 -15.24 8.63
C GLY A 327 -4.20 -14.18 9.59
N LEU A 328 -4.56 -12.93 9.31
CA LEU A 328 -4.05 -11.79 10.06
C LEU A 328 -4.47 -11.82 11.53
N ARG A 329 -5.68 -12.29 11.84
CA ARG A 329 -6.15 -12.40 13.24
C ARG A 329 -5.24 -13.32 14.06
N ALA A 330 -4.84 -14.46 13.51
CA ALA A 330 -3.95 -15.40 14.21
C ALA A 330 -2.53 -14.82 14.37
N LEU A 331 -2.02 -14.11 13.36
CA LEU A 331 -0.75 -13.40 13.47
C LEU A 331 -0.80 -12.33 14.56
N MET A 332 -1.85 -11.49 14.57
CA MET A 332 -2.02 -10.46 15.61
C MET A 332 -2.19 -11.08 17.00
N GLN A 333 -2.85 -12.24 17.11
CA GLN A 333 -2.95 -12.96 18.39
C GLN A 333 -1.57 -13.44 18.88
N ASN A 334 -0.69 -13.90 17.99
CA ASN A 334 0.70 -14.21 18.34
C ASN A 334 1.50 -12.98 18.78
N LEU A 335 1.13 -11.80 18.28
CA LEU A 335 1.75 -10.53 18.62
C LEU A 335 1.11 -9.80 19.79
N ARG A 336 0.08 -10.36 20.43
CA ARG A 336 -0.79 -9.63 21.38
C ARG A 336 -0.02 -8.86 22.46
N GLU A 337 1.10 -9.38 22.95
CA GLU A 337 1.93 -8.75 23.98
C GLU A 337 2.69 -7.51 23.48
N LYS A 338 2.79 -7.34 22.18
CA LYS A 338 3.44 -6.22 21.50
C LYS A 338 2.46 -5.16 21.02
N LEU A 339 1.14 -5.44 21.04
CA LEU A 339 0.10 -4.57 20.52
C LEU A 339 -0.64 -3.82 21.64
N ASP A 340 -1.12 -2.63 21.33
CA ASP A 340 -2.12 -1.95 22.16
C ASP A 340 -3.51 -2.54 21.86
N LEU A 341 -3.97 -3.40 22.74
CA LEU A 341 -5.22 -4.14 22.57
C LEU A 341 -6.47 -3.28 22.80
N SER A 342 -6.33 -2.07 23.34
CA SER A 342 -7.43 -1.16 23.63
C SER A 342 -7.92 -0.37 22.40
N CYS A 343 -7.16 -0.36 21.31
CA CYS A 343 -7.50 0.36 20.09
C CYS A 343 -8.89 -0.01 19.57
N LEU A 344 -9.75 0.99 19.39
CA LEU A 344 -11.10 0.83 18.86
C LEU A 344 -11.07 0.49 17.36
N THR A 345 -12.04 -0.31 16.91
CA THR A 345 -12.14 -0.72 15.51
C THR A 345 -13.54 -0.47 14.94
N VAL A 346 -13.71 -0.64 13.63
CA VAL A 346 -15.03 -0.55 12.95
C VAL A 346 -16.09 -1.47 13.54
N THR A 347 -15.72 -2.53 14.26
CA THR A 347 -16.71 -3.41 14.92
C THR A 347 -17.37 -2.77 16.14
N GLY A 348 -16.87 -1.62 16.63
CA GLY A 348 -17.25 -1.02 17.90
C GLY A 348 -16.59 -1.69 19.11
N LYS A 349 -15.77 -2.70 18.87
CA LYS A 349 -14.98 -3.42 19.86
C LYS A 349 -13.51 -3.05 19.76
N SER A 350 -12.76 -3.35 20.81
CA SER A 350 -11.31 -3.20 20.84
C SER A 350 -10.61 -4.22 19.92
N MET A 351 -9.37 -3.94 19.56
CA MET A 351 -8.52 -4.89 18.85
C MET A 351 -8.37 -6.19 19.61
N GLY A 352 -8.18 -6.11 20.94
CA GLY A 352 -8.06 -7.28 21.82
C GLY A 352 -9.26 -8.21 21.73
N GLU A 353 -10.49 -7.66 21.79
CA GLU A 353 -11.72 -8.45 21.65
C GLU A 353 -11.85 -9.07 20.25
N ASN A 354 -11.41 -8.37 19.19
CA ASN A 354 -11.49 -8.86 17.81
C ASN A 354 -10.54 -10.01 17.51
N ILE A 355 -9.36 -10.06 18.15
CA ILE A 355 -8.38 -11.12 17.93
C ILE A 355 -8.52 -12.27 18.93
N GLU A 356 -9.29 -12.09 20.00
CA GLU A 356 -9.46 -13.10 21.03
C GLU A 356 -9.86 -14.45 20.46
N GLY A 357 -9.22 -15.52 20.95
CA GLY A 357 -9.47 -16.90 20.53
C GLY A 357 -8.99 -17.26 19.12
N ALA A 358 -8.38 -16.33 18.37
CA ALA A 358 -7.77 -16.66 17.10
C ALA A 358 -6.58 -17.62 17.27
N LYS A 359 -6.48 -18.63 16.40
CA LYS A 359 -5.47 -19.71 16.52
C LYS A 359 -4.67 -19.83 15.22
N VAL A 360 -3.38 -20.10 15.37
CA VAL A 360 -2.54 -20.54 14.27
C VAL A 360 -2.80 -22.03 14.03
N HIS A 361 -3.22 -22.36 12.80
CA HIS A 361 -3.52 -23.75 12.40
C HIS A 361 -2.33 -24.42 11.70
N ILE A 362 -1.45 -23.63 11.08
CA ILE A 362 -0.26 -24.13 10.35
C ILE A 362 0.96 -23.32 10.84
N PRO A 363 1.70 -23.84 11.85
CA PRO A 363 2.85 -23.13 12.44
C PRO A 363 3.97 -22.82 11.44
N ASP A 364 4.15 -23.62 10.39
CA ASP A 364 5.15 -23.35 9.35
C ASP A 364 4.84 -22.10 8.51
N VAL A 365 3.59 -21.66 8.49
CA VAL A 365 3.15 -20.45 7.74
C VAL A 365 3.13 -19.21 8.63
N ILE A 366 2.68 -19.35 9.89
CA ILE A 366 2.67 -18.29 10.88
C ILE A 366 3.46 -18.76 12.09
N HIS A 367 4.68 -18.29 12.22
CA HIS A 367 5.61 -18.65 13.28
C HIS A 367 5.25 -17.98 14.61
N SER A 368 5.80 -18.49 15.71
CA SER A 368 5.69 -17.90 17.04
C SER A 368 6.77 -16.84 17.29
N LEU A 369 6.60 -16.03 18.34
CA LEU A 369 7.63 -15.06 18.78
C LEU A 369 8.96 -15.73 19.19
N ASN A 370 8.92 -17.00 19.62
CA ASN A 370 10.10 -17.75 20.07
C ASN A 370 10.86 -18.42 18.89
N ASP A 371 10.24 -18.53 17.73
CA ASP A 371 10.81 -19.13 16.53
C ASP A 371 10.43 -18.31 15.30
N PRO A 372 10.93 -17.07 15.16
CA PRO A 372 10.55 -16.19 14.06
C PRO A 372 11.26 -16.57 12.75
N VAL A 373 10.65 -16.20 11.63
CA VAL A 373 11.26 -16.30 10.29
C VAL A 373 12.50 -15.42 10.18
N TYR A 374 12.45 -14.24 10.79
CA TYR A 374 13.55 -13.28 10.88
C TYR A 374 13.47 -12.53 12.22
N ALA A 375 14.61 -12.32 12.88
CA ALA A 375 14.68 -11.86 14.28
C ALA A 375 14.22 -10.40 14.49
N GLU A 376 14.32 -9.56 13.46
CA GLU A 376 13.81 -8.18 13.46
C GLU A 376 12.66 -8.04 12.47
N GLY A 377 12.04 -6.85 12.39
CA GLY A 377 10.93 -6.56 11.49
C GLY A 377 11.32 -6.57 10.01
N ALA A 378 10.29 -6.54 9.17
CA ALA A 378 10.42 -6.65 7.72
C ALA A 378 11.33 -5.60 7.07
N THR A 379 11.41 -4.40 7.65
CA THR A 379 12.09 -3.26 7.02
C THR A 379 13.00 -2.56 8.02
N ALA A 380 14.22 -2.24 7.59
CA ALA A 380 15.16 -1.40 8.31
C ALA A 380 15.28 -0.03 7.62
N VAL A 381 15.39 1.03 8.40
CA VAL A 381 15.65 2.39 7.91
C VAL A 381 17.13 2.70 8.08
N LEU A 382 17.81 3.06 6.99
CA LEU A 382 19.21 3.49 7.02
C LEU A 382 19.30 5.01 6.87
N LYS A 383 20.26 5.62 7.57
CA LYS A 383 20.58 7.04 7.48
C LYS A 383 22.09 7.27 7.29
N GLY A 384 22.44 8.39 6.71
CA GLY A 384 23.83 8.82 6.53
C GLY A 384 23.94 9.96 5.52
N ASN A 385 25.18 10.28 5.13
CA ASN A 385 25.41 11.39 4.20
C ASN A 385 24.80 11.15 2.80
N LEU A 386 24.53 9.88 2.42
CA LEU A 386 23.84 9.55 1.17
C LEU A 386 22.33 9.66 1.28
N ALA A 387 21.75 9.44 2.46
CA ALA A 387 20.33 9.48 2.72
C ALA A 387 20.05 10.19 4.06
N PRO A 388 20.18 11.53 4.14
CA PRO A 388 20.04 12.26 5.40
C PRO A 388 18.63 12.15 6.01
N ASN A 389 17.59 12.07 5.17
CA ASN A 389 16.21 11.87 5.62
C ASN A 389 15.82 10.39 5.72
N GLY A 390 16.73 9.48 5.34
CA GLY A 390 16.53 8.03 5.41
C GLY A 390 16.30 7.38 4.04
N CYS A 391 16.48 6.09 4.06
CA CYS A 391 16.15 5.13 3.00
C CYS A 391 15.78 3.80 3.64
N VAL A 392 15.24 2.87 2.89
CA VAL A 392 14.70 1.62 3.43
C VAL A 392 15.29 0.40 2.73
N ILE A 393 15.51 -0.65 3.50
CA ILE A 393 15.87 -1.98 3.00
C ILE A 393 14.97 -3.04 3.64
N LYS A 394 14.74 -4.16 2.96
CA LYS A 394 14.06 -5.35 3.48
C LYS A 394 15.08 -6.45 3.78
N PRO A 395 15.66 -6.53 5.00
CA PRO A 395 16.76 -7.45 5.30
C PRO A 395 16.39 -8.91 5.11
N ALA A 396 15.15 -9.29 5.46
CA ALA A 396 14.64 -10.67 5.35
C ALA A 396 14.56 -11.19 3.89
N ALA A 397 14.61 -10.30 2.89
CA ALA A 397 14.57 -10.66 1.46
C ALA A 397 15.93 -10.51 0.76
N ALA A 398 16.98 -10.06 1.47
CA ALA A 398 18.31 -9.81 0.96
C ALA A 398 19.28 -10.96 1.27
N ASP A 399 20.28 -11.16 0.41
CA ASP A 399 21.43 -12.03 0.76
C ASP A 399 22.16 -11.42 1.96
N LYS A 400 22.39 -12.24 3.00
CA LYS A 400 23.00 -11.82 4.27
C LYS A 400 24.37 -11.15 4.09
N ARG A 401 25.14 -11.54 3.07
CA ARG A 401 26.46 -10.93 2.77
C ARG A 401 26.40 -9.44 2.48
N PHE A 402 25.24 -8.95 2.01
CA PHE A 402 25.02 -7.55 1.67
C PHE A 402 24.43 -6.70 2.79
N LEU A 403 24.12 -7.30 3.93
CA LEU A 403 23.65 -6.52 5.10
C LEU A 403 24.78 -5.69 5.72
N LYS A 404 26.03 -6.07 5.46
CA LYS A 404 27.22 -5.26 5.75
C LYS A 404 28.15 -5.33 4.56
N HIS A 405 28.25 -4.26 3.79
CA HIS A 405 28.99 -4.27 2.54
C HIS A 405 29.59 -2.89 2.23
N ARG A 406 30.73 -2.91 1.54
CA ARG A 406 31.40 -1.73 0.98
C ARG A 406 31.81 -2.05 -0.46
N GLY A 407 31.36 -1.21 -1.41
CA GLY A 407 31.58 -1.46 -2.83
C GLY A 407 31.62 -0.19 -3.65
N LYS A 408 32.11 -0.29 -4.90
CA LYS A 408 32.11 0.81 -5.86
C LYS A 408 30.76 0.95 -6.54
N ALA A 409 30.31 2.18 -6.70
CA ALA A 409 29.08 2.50 -7.39
C ALA A 409 29.20 2.36 -8.91
N ILE A 410 28.13 1.85 -9.55
CA ILE A 410 27.83 2.02 -10.97
C ILE A 410 26.58 2.88 -11.05
N ALA A 411 26.74 4.16 -11.44
CA ALA A 411 25.67 5.14 -11.38
C ALA A 411 24.97 5.30 -12.74
N PHE A 412 23.63 5.24 -12.70
CA PHE A 412 22.75 5.46 -13.86
C PHE A 412 21.90 6.71 -13.59
N GLU A 413 21.85 7.63 -14.54
CA GLU A 413 21.19 8.93 -14.40
C GLU A 413 19.66 8.79 -14.36
N ASP A 414 19.11 7.80 -15.07
CA ASP A 414 17.71 7.42 -15.07
C ASP A 414 17.52 5.96 -15.51
N TYR A 415 16.29 5.49 -15.46
CA TYR A 415 15.94 4.12 -15.86
C TYR A 415 16.29 3.81 -17.33
N ASN A 416 16.07 4.74 -18.25
CA ASN A 416 16.37 4.53 -19.66
C ASN A 416 17.89 4.41 -19.89
N HIS A 417 18.68 5.20 -19.17
CA HIS A 417 20.14 5.07 -19.15
C HIS A 417 20.54 3.68 -18.62
N MET A 418 19.98 3.26 -17.47
CA MET A 418 20.25 1.94 -16.92
C MET A 418 19.94 0.83 -17.90
N MET A 419 18.78 0.85 -18.56
CA MET A 419 18.37 -0.19 -19.51
C MET A 419 19.24 -0.29 -20.76
N ARG A 420 19.87 0.81 -21.17
CA ARG A 420 20.84 0.80 -22.29
C ARG A 420 22.21 0.24 -21.90
N GLU A 421 22.64 0.50 -20.68
CA GLU A 421 24.00 0.25 -20.26
C GLU A 421 24.17 -1.07 -19.46
N ILE A 422 23.13 -1.52 -18.75
CA ILE A 422 23.26 -2.60 -17.75
C ILE A 422 23.69 -3.95 -18.33
N ASP A 423 23.34 -4.24 -19.57
CA ASP A 423 23.64 -5.51 -20.25
C ASP A 423 24.77 -5.38 -21.31
N ARG A 424 25.51 -4.27 -21.33
CA ARG A 424 26.66 -4.12 -22.22
C ARG A 424 27.79 -5.07 -21.83
N ASP A 425 28.40 -5.71 -22.79
CA ASP A 425 29.50 -6.66 -22.56
C ASP A 425 30.75 -6.00 -21.99
N ASP A 426 30.99 -4.72 -22.33
CA ASP A 426 32.12 -3.92 -21.87
C ASP A 426 31.88 -3.19 -20.52
N LEU A 427 30.72 -3.35 -19.90
CA LEU A 427 30.45 -2.79 -18.57
C LEU A 427 31.34 -3.48 -17.53
N ASP A 428 32.27 -2.72 -16.94
CA ASP A 428 33.15 -3.24 -15.88
C ASP A 428 32.36 -3.35 -14.56
N VAL A 429 31.70 -4.50 -14.38
CA VAL A 429 30.85 -4.78 -13.22
C VAL A 429 31.10 -6.18 -12.66
N THR A 430 31.17 -6.28 -11.34
CA THR A 430 31.23 -7.53 -10.57
C THR A 430 30.06 -7.61 -9.59
N ALA A 431 29.87 -8.76 -8.95
CA ALA A 431 28.82 -8.95 -7.93
C ALA A 431 28.98 -8.04 -6.69
N ASP A 432 30.16 -7.48 -6.46
CA ASP A 432 30.45 -6.61 -5.31
C ASP A 432 30.22 -5.12 -5.60
N HIS A 433 29.95 -4.76 -6.87
CA HIS A 433 29.57 -3.40 -7.21
C HIS A 433 28.16 -3.07 -6.70
N ILE A 434 27.91 -1.78 -6.47
CA ILE A 434 26.65 -1.22 -6.03
C ILE A 434 26.00 -0.50 -7.21
N LEU A 435 24.85 -0.97 -7.67
CA LEU A 435 24.09 -0.32 -8.75
C LEU A 435 23.29 0.84 -8.17
N VAL A 436 23.47 2.05 -8.72
CA VAL A 436 22.81 3.27 -8.26
C VAL A 436 21.93 3.82 -9.37
N LEU A 437 20.61 3.84 -9.15
CA LEU A 437 19.62 4.41 -10.06
C LEU A 437 19.12 5.74 -9.52
N LYS A 438 19.38 6.82 -10.25
CA LYS A 438 18.92 8.19 -9.95
C LYS A 438 17.60 8.52 -10.67
N SER A 439 17.03 9.67 -10.36
CA SER A 439 15.85 10.27 -11.02
C SER A 439 14.63 9.34 -11.10
N ALA A 440 14.44 8.54 -10.07
CA ALA A 440 13.35 7.58 -9.93
C ALA A 440 12.42 7.91 -8.75
N GLY A 441 12.69 8.99 -8.03
CA GLY A 441 11.93 9.47 -6.89
C GLY A 441 10.61 10.17 -7.27
N PRO A 442 9.91 10.78 -6.29
CA PRO A 442 8.57 11.35 -6.49
C PRO A 442 8.44 12.33 -7.65
N LYS A 443 9.43 13.21 -7.84
CA LYS A 443 9.47 14.20 -8.92
C LYS A 443 10.28 13.71 -10.12
N GLY A 444 11.40 13.06 -9.89
CA GLY A 444 12.31 12.57 -10.93
C GLY A 444 11.73 11.45 -11.79
N GLY A 445 11.06 10.49 -11.19
CA GLY A 445 10.17 9.55 -11.84
C GLY A 445 8.76 9.83 -11.37
N PRO A 446 7.97 10.74 -12.00
CA PRO A 446 6.70 11.18 -11.43
C PRO A 446 5.82 10.04 -10.95
N GLY A 447 5.54 10.03 -9.63
CA GLY A 447 4.87 8.95 -8.93
C GLY A 447 5.76 7.77 -8.55
N MET A 448 7.09 7.87 -8.65
CA MET A 448 8.01 6.77 -8.33
C MET A 448 7.59 5.48 -9.05
N PRO A 449 7.72 5.37 -10.38
CA PRO A 449 7.30 4.18 -11.10
C PRO A 449 7.85 2.90 -10.46
N GLU A 450 6.97 1.92 -10.28
CA GLU A 450 7.34 0.65 -9.69
C GLU A 450 7.94 -0.26 -10.76
N TRP A 451 9.25 -0.22 -10.89
CA TRP A 451 9.95 -1.24 -11.66
C TRP A 451 9.93 -2.52 -10.85
N GLY A 452 9.46 -3.59 -11.44
CA GLY A 452 9.28 -4.86 -10.76
C GLY A 452 10.51 -5.25 -9.95
N MET A 453 11.66 -5.32 -10.59
CA MET A 453 12.96 -5.52 -9.95
C MET A 453 14.04 -4.76 -10.73
N LEU A 454 14.86 -3.94 -10.06
CA LEU A 454 16.03 -3.34 -10.68
C LEU A 454 16.94 -4.46 -11.18
N PRO A 455 17.33 -4.45 -12.48
CA PRO A 455 17.99 -5.59 -13.10
C PRO A 455 19.39 -5.82 -12.54
N ILE A 456 19.81 -7.08 -12.58
CA ILE A 456 21.20 -7.51 -12.44
C ILE A 456 21.76 -7.71 -13.86
N PRO A 457 23.02 -7.35 -14.15
CA PRO A 457 23.62 -7.54 -15.46
C PRO A 457 23.48 -8.99 -15.94
N LYS A 458 23.03 -9.18 -17.19
CA LYS A 458 22.79 -10.52 -17.78
C LYS A 458 24.02 -11.42 -17.69
N ARG A 459 25.21 -10.87 -17.88
CA ARG A 459 26.49 -11.59 -17.75
C ARG A 459 26.66 -12.19 -16.35
N LEU A 460 26.34 -11.43 -15.29
CA LEU A 460 26.44 -11.90 -13.91
C LEU A 460 25.35 -12.93 -13.59
N LEU A 461 24.14 -12.77 -14.13
CA LEU A 461 23.08 -13.78 -14.01
C LEU A 461 23.51 -15.13 -14.59
N ALA A 462 24.16 -15.13 -15.77
CA ALA A 462 24.71 -16.33 -16.41
C ALA A 462 25.83 -16.99 -15.58
N GLN A 463 26.54 -16.22 -14.77
CA GLN A 463 27.55 -16.71 -13.81
C GLN A 463 26.94 -17.20 -12.48
N GLY A 464 25.62 -17.19 -12.33
CA GLY A 464 24.93 -17.64 -11.11
C GLY A 464 24.72 -16.56 -10.05
N VAL A 465 25.08 -15.29 -10.30
CA VAL A 465 24.77 -14.19 -9.38
C VAL A 465 23.26 -13.95 -9.36
N ARG A 466 22.64 -13.96 -8.18
CA ARG A 466 21.19 -13.76 -8.01
C ARG A 466 20.84 -12.57 -7.14
N ASP A 467 21.82 -11.95 -6.48
CA ASP A 467 21.64 -10.73 -5.70
C ASP A 467 22.85 -9.80 -5.83
N MET A 468 22.60 -8.50 -5.76
CA MET A 468 23.55 -7.39 -5.73
C MET A 468 22.92 -6.23 -4.96
N ILE A 469 23.74 -5.34 -4.40
CA ILE A 469 23.21 -4.10 -3.83
C ILE A 469 22.73 -3.16 -4.94
N ARG A 470 21.50 -2.69 -4.80
CA ARG A 470 20.85 -1.73 -5.68
C ARG A 470 20.29 -0.59 -4.85
N ILE A 471 20.68 0.64 -5.15
CA ILE A 471 20.27 1.85 -4.43
C ILE A 471 19.48 2.74 -5.36
N SER A 472 18.34 3.28 -4.91
CA SER A 472 17.53 4.22 -5.68
C SER A 472 16.69 5.13 -4.78
N ASP A 473 16.37 6.31 -5.26
CA ASP A 473 15.31 7.17 -4.73
C ASP A 473 13.90 6.70 -5.17
N GLY A 474 13.83 5.70 -6.05
CA GLY A 474 12.61 5.06 -6.53
C GLY A 474 12.08 3.94 -5.63
N ARG A 475 11.11 3.18 -6.17
CA ARG A 475 10.47 2.01 -5.56
C ARG A 475 10.73 0.77 -6.42
N MET A 476 10.62 -0.38 -5.79
CA MET A 476 10.47 -1.66 -6.47
C MET A 476 9.15 -2.32 -6.04
N SER A 477 8.70 -3.30 -6.81
CA SER A 477 7.55 -4.11 -6.42
C SER A 477 7.76 -4.72 -5.02
N GLY A 478 6.74 -4.66 -4.17
CA GLY A 478 6.76 -5.36 -2.89
C GLY A 478 6.89 -6.88 -3.01
N THR A 479 6.77 -7.42 -4.23
CA THR A 479 6.93 -8.83 -4.56
C THR A 479 8.36 -9.20 -4.98
N SER A 480 9.26 -8.23 -5.16
CA SER A 480 10.67 -8.44 -5.51
C SER A 480 11.53 -8.80 -4.30
N TYR A 481 12.71 -9.32 -4.56
CA TYR A 481 13.67 -9.78 -3.57
C TYR A 481 15.06 -9.16 -3.80
N GLY A 482 15.95 -9.37 -2.84
CA GLY A 482 17.36 -8.99 -2.89
C GLY A 482 17.69 -7.72 -2.10
N ALA A 483 18.99 -7.38 -2.07
CA ALA A 483 19.56 -6.26 -1.33
C ALA A 483 19.27 -4.92 -2.03
N CYS A 484 18.04 -4.42 -1.86
CA CYS A 484 17.55 -3.19 -2.48
C CYS A 484 17.32 -2.11 -1.43
N ILE A 485 18.02 -1.00 -1.58
CA ILE A 485 17.92 0.19 -0.74
C ILE A 485 17.14 1.23 -1.53
N LEU A 486 15.95 1.56 -1.06
CA LEU A 486 14.94 2.30 -1.79
C LEU A 486 14.51 3.56 -1.04
N HIS A 487 13.76 4.42 -1.73
CA HIS A 487 13.21 5.64 -1.13
C HIS A 487 14.28 6.57 -0.56
N VAL A 488 15.48 6.62 -1.18
CA VAL A 488 16.54 7.53 -0.73
C VAL A 488 16.00 8.96 -0.73
N ALA A 489 16.03 9.59 0.43
CA ALA A 489 15.47 10.93 0.62
C ALA A 489 16.51 11.89 1.24
N PRO A 490 16.55 13.13 0.73
CA PRO A 490 15.85 13.70 -0.43
C PRO A 490 16.24 13.04 -1.75
N GLU A 491 15.27 12.96 -2.70
CA GLU A 491 15.54 12.37 -4.03
C GLU A 491 16.58 13.13 -4.84
N SER A 492 17.19 12.45 -5.82
CA SER A 492 18.23 13.03 -6.69
C SER A 492 17.70 14.19 -7.55
N PHE A 493 16.46 14.13 -8.01
CA PHE A 493 15.85 15.14 -8.87
C PHE A 493 15.76 16.53 -8.24
N VAL A 494 15.66 16.61 -6.91
CA VAL A 494 15.68 17.89 -6.16
C VAL A 494 17.09 18.24 -5.65
N GLY A 495 18.10 17.50 -6.12
CA GLY A 495 19.50 17.71 -5.73
C GLY A 495 19.86 17.11 -4.37
N GLY A 496 19.18 16.03 -3.95
CA GLY A 496 19.59 15.22 -2.83
C GLY A 496 20.97 14.57 -3.06
N PRO A 497 21.63 14.04 -2.02
CA PRO A 497 23.00 13.51 -2.13
C PRO A 497 23.17 12.41 -3.19
N LEU A 498 22.12 11.63 -3.46
CA LEU A 498 22.13 10.60 -4.51
C LEU A 498 22.44 11.19 -5.89
N ALA A 499 22.04 12.45 -6.19
CA ALA A 499 22.37 13.15 -7.43
C ALA A 499 23.87 13.30 -7.67
N LEU A 500 24.65 13.33 -6.59
CA LEU A 500 26.09 13.61 -6.61
C LEU A 500 26.96 12.36 -6.75
N VAL A 501 26.37 11.17 -6.66
CA VAL A 501 27.09 9.90 -6.81
C VAL A 501 27.57 9.74 -8.26
N GLN A 502 28.83 9.34 -8.41
CA GLN A 502 29.46 9.03 -9.70
C GLN A 502 29.91 7.56 -9.73
N THR A 503 30.01 7.00 -10.93
CA THR A 503 30.60 5.66 -11.11
C THR A 503 32.03 5.66 -10.57
N GLY A 504 32.36 4.65 -9.76
CA GLY A 504 33.65 4.51 -9.07
C GLY A 504 33.67 5.05 -7.64
N ASP A 505 32.66 5.84 -7.22
CA ASP A 505 32.53 6.26 -5.82
C ASP A 505 32.31 5.04 -4.91
N GLU A 506 32.83 5.11 -3.71
CA GLU A 506 32.72 4.03 -2.74
C GLU A 506 31.56 4.28 -1.79
N ILE A 507 30.67 3.29 -1.64
CA ILE A 507 29.52 3.35 -0.74
C ILE A 507 29.63 2.22 0.28
N GLU A 508 29.37 2.53 1.55
CA GLU A 508 29.33 1.58 2.66
C GLU A 508 27.93 1.50 3.25
N ILE A 509 27.50 0.26 3.51
CA ILE A 509 26.21 -0.08 4.09
C ILE A 509 26.45 -0.97 5.30
N ASP A 510 25.81 -0.65 6.43
CA ASP A 510 25.78 -1.47 7.62
C ASP A 510 24.35 -1.45 8.18
N VAL A 511 23.59 -2.51 7.90
CA VAL A 511 22.19 -2.62 8.29
C VAL A 511 22.03 -2.71 9.80
N ASP A 512 22.93 -3.38 10.50
CA ASP A 512 22.88 -3.49 11.97
C ASP A 512 23.06 -2.11 12.62
N LYS A 513 23.95 -1.29 12.06
CA LYS A 513 24.15 0.10 12.50
C LYS A 513 23.15 1.09 11.92
N ARG A 514 22.25 0.64 11.04
CA ARG A 514 21.31 1.51 10.31
C ARG A 514 22.01 2.64 9.57
N SER A 515 23.16 2.35 8.95
CA SER A 515 23.98 3.36 8.29
C SER A 515 24.16 3.11 6.79
N ILE A 516 24.22 4.21 6.04
CA ILE A 516 24.60 4.25 4.64
C ILE A 516 25.53 5.45 4.43
N HIS A 517 26.73 5.22 3.89
CA HIS A 517 27.74 6.26 3.79
C HIS A 517 28.39 6.29 2.41
N LEU A 518 28.46 7.47 1.81
CA LEU A 518 29.20 7.77 0.58
C LEU A 518 30.61 8.28 0.96
N HIS A 519 31.64 7.52 0.63
CA HIS A 519 33.04 7.85 0.91
C HIS A 519 33.61 8.82 -0.12
N VAL A 520 33.08 10.03 -0.15
CA VAL A 520 33.56 11.17 -0.94
C VAL A 520 33.74 12.34 0.01
N SER A 521 34.84 13.09 -0.14
CA SER A 521 35.13 14.21 0.76
C SER A 521 34.06 15.32 0.65
N ASP A 522 33.81 16.03 1.76
CA ASP A 522 32.85 17.12 1.80
C ASP A 522 33.19 18.22 0.77
N ALA A 523 34.47 18.48 0.54
CA ALA A 523 34.94 19.44 -0.46
C ALA A 523 34.56 19.02 -1.89
N GLU A 524 34.70 17.75 -2.23
CA GLU A 524 34.30 17.21 -3.54
C GLU A 524 32.77 17.19 -3.67
N LEU A 525 32.03 16.79 -2.62
CA LEU A 525 30.57 16.84 -2.62
C LEU A 525 30.06 18.27 -2.80
N ALA A 526 30.66 19.26 -2.14
CA ALA A 526 30.33 20.68 -2.31
C ALA A 526 30.59 21.16 -3.75
N LYS A 527 31.71 20.75 -4.36
CA LYS A 527 32.03 21.05 -5.76
C LYS A 527 31.00 20.43 -6.71
N ARG A 528 30.67 19.15 -6.53
CA ARG A 528 29.63 18.46 -7.34
C ARG A 528 28.27 19.12 -7.18
N LYS A 529 27.90 19.51 -5.96
CA LYS A 529 26.66 20.22 -5.66
C LYS A 529 26.58 21.58 -6.35
N ALA A 530 27.68 22.34 -6.36
CA ALA A 530 27.76 23.63 -7.06
C ALA A 530 27.64 23.48 -8.58
N ALA A 531 28.09 22.37 -9.15
CA ALA A 531 28.00 22.07 -10.57
C ALA A 531 26.64 21.44 -10.97
N TRP A 532 25.89 20.93 -10.01
CA TRP A 532 24.59 20.29 -10.27
C TRP A 532 23.54 21.29 -10.73
N LYS A 533 22.77 20.91 -11.74
CA LYS A 533 21.65 21.70 -12.27
C LYS A 533 20.36 20.95 -12.11
N ALA A 534 19.33 21.63 -11.63
CA ALA A 534 18.01 21.06 -11.51
C ALA A 534 17.47 20.64 -12.90
N PRO A 535 17.06 19.38 -13.08
CA PRO A 535 16.44 18.94 -14.32
C PRO A 535 15.12 19.68 -14.58
N ALA A 536 14.74 19.80 -15.85
CA ALA A 536 13.45 20.41 -16.21
C ALA A 536 12.29 19.49 -15.78
N PRO A 537 11.14 20.06 -15.36
CA PRO A 537 9.94 19.29 -15.07
C PRO A 537 9.50 18.43 -16.28
N LYS A 538 9.09 17.19 -16.04
CA LYS A 538 8.67 16.26 -17.11
C LYS A 538 7.32 16.62 -17.73
N TYR A 539 6.44 17.27 -16.97
CA TYR A 539 5.08 17.61 -17.40
C TYR A 539 4.88 19.12 -17.41
N PRO A 540 4.65 19.75 -18.59
CA PRO A 540 4.48 21.22 -18.69
C PRO A 540 3.05 21.67 -18.36
N ARG A 541 2.06 20.77 -18.23
CA ARG A 541 0.64 21.09 -18.00
C ARG A 541 -0.16 19.92 -17.45
N GLY A 542 -1.40 20.21 -17.03
CA GLY A 542 -2.38 19.21 -16.61
C GLY A 542 -2.05 18.61 -15.26
N TYR A 543 -2.61 17.42 -14.99
CA TYR A 543 -2.41 16.75 -13.71
C TYR A 543 -0.93 16.45 -13.40
N GLY A 544 -0.13 16.14 -14.42
CA GLY A 544 1.30 15.91 -14.23
C GLY A 544 2.07 17.13 -13.71
N ALA A 545 1.72 18.34 -14.15
CA ALA A 545 2.29 19.59 -13.62
C ALA A 545 1.85 19.79 -12.16
N LEU A 546 0.55 19.73 -11.88
CA LEU A 546 0.01 19.80 -10.51
C LEU A 546 0.70 18.78 -9.59
N PHE A 547 0.86 17.54 -10.04
CA PHE A 547 1.56 16.51 -9.28
C PHE A 547 3.01 16.92 -8.97
N SER A 548 3.77 17.35 -9.98
CA SER A 548 5.19 17.72 -9.82
C SER A 548 5.39 18.95 -8.93
N ASP A 549 4.46 19.89 -8.95
CA ASP A 549 4.55 21.12 -8.15
C ASP A 549 4.29 20.85 -6.67
N HIS A 550 3.33 19.98 -6.35
CA HIS A 550 2.79 19.81 -4.98
C HIS A 550 3.23 18.51 -4.28
N ILE A 551 3.85 17.56 -4.98
CA ILE A 551 4.22 16.27 -4.36
C ILE A 551 5.35 16.43 -3.35
N GLY A 552 5.16 15.88 -2.15
CA GLY A 552 6.18 15.75 -1.12
C GLY A 552 7.15 14.61 -1.38
N GLN A 553 8.24 14.54 -0.60
CA GLN A 553 9.26 13.52 -0.67
C GLN A 553 8.79 12.18 -0.09
N ALA A 554 9.56 11.10 -0.34
CA ALA A 554 9.21 9.74 0.10
C ALA A 554 9.12 9.61 1.63
N ASP A 555 10.04 10.22 2.37
CA ASP A 555 10.03 10.31 3.84
C ASP A 555 8.82 11.08 4.39
N GLN A 556 8.16 11.87 3.54
CA GLN A 556 6.96 12.64 3.84
C GLN A 556 5.66 11.96 3.38
N GLY A 557 5.74 10.75 2.81
CA GLY A 557 4.59 9.99 2.36
C GLY A 557 4.14 10.27 0.92
N CYS A 558 4.84 11.12 0.16
CA CYS A 558 4.46 11.50 -1.21
C CYS A 558 3.00 11.95 -1.30
N ASP A 559 2.52 12.77 -0.36
CA ASP A 559 1.20 13.40 -0.43
C ASP A 559 1.33 14.83 -0.96
N PHE A 560 0.22 15.40 -1.43
CA PHE A 560 0.20 16.81 -1.81
C PHE A 560 0.21 17.69 -0.56
N ASP A 561 0.97 18.77 -0.61
CA ASP A 561 1.17 19.69 0.49
C ASP A 561 -0.14 20.36 0.97
N PHE A 562 -1.05 20.67 0.05
CA PHE A 562 -2.36 21.29 0.33
C PHE A 562 -3.43 20.32 0.86
N LEU A 563 -3.15 19.00 0.90
CA LEU A 563 -4.11 17.97 1.36
C LEU A 563 -3.85 17.48 2.79
N GLN A 564 -2.78 17.95 3.42
CA GLN A 564 -2.36 17.50 4.74
C GLN A 564 -3.08 18.30 5.84
N GLY A 565 -3.22 17.67 7.00
CA GLY A 565 -3.78 18.30 8.19
C GLY A 565 -5.24 17.97 8.45
N THR A 566 -5.76 18.52 9.54
CA THR A 566 -7.09 18.23 10.10
C THR A 566 -8.04 19.43 10.00
N ALA A 567 -7.70 20.42 9.19
CA ALA A 567 -8.56 21.57 8.97
C ALA A 567 -9.89 21.12 8.34
N LYS A 568 -11.00 21.50 8.98
CA LYS A 568 -12.33 21.16 8.46
C LYS A 568 -12.65 21.99 7.23
N ILE A 569 -12.99 21.31 6.14
CA ILE A 569 -13.58 21.93 4.97
C ILE A 569 -15.09 22.11 5.26
N PRO A 570 -15.68 23.27 4.95
CA PRO A 570 -17.10 23.50 5.20
C PRO A 570 -17.98 22.51 4.41
N GLU A 571 -19.14 22.18 4.98
CA GLU A 571 -20.18 21.46 4.27
C GLU A 571 -20.65 22.25 3.05
N PRO A 572 -20.93 21.57 1.92
CA PRO A 572 -21.40 22.27 0.72
C PRO A 572 -22.74 22.97 0.99
N GLU A 573 -22.89 24.14 0.39
CA GLU A 573 -24.19 24.82 0.36
C GLU A 573 -25.12 24.07 -0.62
N ILE A 574 -26.40 23.97 -0.26
CA ILE A 574 -27.44 23.32 -1.07
C ILE A 574 -28.34 24.42 -1.63
N HIS A 575 -28.13 24.77 -2.91
CA HIS A 575 -28.85 25.85 -3.60
C HIS A 575 -30.04 25.36 -4.38
#